data_7e2cecd9c705f960ab5f7113abe938b6
#
_entry.id   7e2cecd9c705f960ab5f7113abe938b6
#
_cell.length_a   1.000
_cell.length_b   1.000
_cell.length_c   1.000
_cell.angle_alpha   90.00
_cell.angle_beta   90.00
_cell.angle_gamma   90.00
#
_symmetry.space_group_name_H-M   'P 1'
#
loop_
_entity.id
_entity.type
_entity.pdbx_description
1 polymer ?
#
loop_
_entity_poly.entity_id
_entity_poly.type
_entity_poly.pdbx_seq_one_letter_code
_entity_poly.pdbx_strand_id
1 'polypeptide(L)'
;SDRALSSTEYQLFEKFQNESLILNQNPALKRQMTFEECVDFLRKHFDAVIFQPQAGDANIHILGALEAEGLHFDAVWVSNMTNDFLPGVVKFPLFIPANVCSEFHLPSSTFDLIQTNAVSTLSKLKELGGDIHFSFAETNDGREQIAMPLLDFEPCVENTPIAPQERALTTVNDTCAPRLKNRAIKQGVQT
;
A
#
# COMPACT_ATOMS: atom_id res chain seq x y z
N SER A 1 28.68 10.73 23.35
CA SER A 1 29.24 10.65 22.00
C SER A 1 28.64 11.79 21.19
N ASP A 2 29.45 12.84 20.99
CA ASP A 2 29.07 14.07 20.26
C ASP A 2 29.17 13.81 18.74
N ARG A 3 28.30 12.97 18.19
CA ARG A 3 28.17 12.89 16.73
C ARG A 3 26.97 13.70 16.24
N ALA A 4 27.09 14.32 15.09
CA ALA A 4 25.97 14.95 14.42
C ALA A 4 24.91 13.91 14.06
N LEU A 5 23.64 14.27 14.20
CA LEU A 5 22.53 13.44 13.77
C LEU A 5 22.54 13.29 12.24
N SER A 6 22.21 12.10 11.75
CA SER A 6 21.89 11.93 10.34
C SER A 6 20.57 12.63 10.00
N SER A 7 20.30 12.84 8.70
CA SER A 7 19.05 13.47 8.27
C SER A 7 17.82 12.70 8.77
N THR A 8 17.85 11.38 8.72
CA THR A 8 16.76 10.52 9.22
C THR A 8 16.57 10.62 10.74
N GLU A 9 17.69 10.64 11.50
CA GLU A 9 17.63 10.81 12.95
C GLU A 9 17.07 12.18 13.35
N TYR A 10 17.42 13.22 12.60
CA TYR A 10 16.89 14.56 12.81
C TYR A 10 15.37 14.61 12.55
N GLN A 11 14.91 14.06 11.43
CA GLN A 11 13.49 13.98 11.09
C GLN A 11 12.70 13.16 12.12
N LEU A 12 13.27 12.05 12.61
CA LEU A 12 12.66 11.25 13.67
C LEU A 12 12.53 12.04 14.97
N PHE A 13 13.56 12.79 15.33
CA PHE A 13 13.55 13.63 16.54
C PHE A 13 12.50 14.75 16.42
N GLU A 14 12.43 15.40 15.29
CA GLU A 14 11.43 16.43 15.00
C GLU A 14 9.99 15.86 15.06
N LYS A 15 9.77 14.68 14.47
CA LYS A 15 8.50 13.97 14.55
C LYS A 15 8.14 13.62 16.00
N PHE A 16 9.09 13.11 16.77
CA PHE A 16 8.90 12.80 18.18
C PHE A 16 8.51 14.04 19.00
N GLN A 17 9.18 15.19 18.77
CA GLN A 17 8.83 16.44 19.43
C GLN A 17 7.39 16.88 19.10
N ASN A 18 7.01 16.85 17.83
CA ASN A 18 5.68 17.24 17.38
C ASN A 18 4.60 16.32 17.99
N GLU A 19 4.80 15.01 18.00
CA GLU A 19 3.88 14.07 18.64
C GLU A 19 3.77 14.29 20.16
N SER A 20 4.89 14.62 20.81
CA SER A 20 4.91 14.95 22.24
C SER A 20 4.11 16.21 22.54
N LEU A 21 4.14 17.23 21.66
CA LEU A 21 3.32 18.44 21.79
C LEU A 21 1.82 18.13 21.61
N ILE A 22 1.46 17.29 20.63
CA ILE A 22 0.10 16.83 20.41
C ILE A 22 -0.43 16.08 21.64
N LEU A 23 0.38 15.19 22.20
CA LEU A 23 0.04 14.47 23.43
C LEU A 23 -0.23 15.41 24.60
N ASN A 24 0.57 16.45 24.78
CA ASN A 24 0.37 17.41 25.88
C ASN A 24 -0.97 18.16 25.77
N GLN A 25 -1.53 18.27 24.57
CA GLN A 25 -2.84 18.87 24.32
C GLN A 25 -4.01 17.87 24.45
N ASN A 26 -3.71 16.56 24.58
CA ASN A 26 -4.73 15.52 24.60
C ASN A 26 -5.52 15.55 25.93
N PRO A 27 -6.85 15.74 25.89
CA PRO A 27 -7.68 15.75 27.09
C PRO A 27 -7.62 14.46 27.90
N ALA A 28 -7.35 13.33 27.26
CA ALA A 28 -7.24 12.02 27.93
C ALA A 28 -6.09 11.97 28.94
N LEU A 29 -5.03 12.78 28.75
CA LEU A 29 -3.90 12.88 29.68
C LEU A 29 -4.18 13.83 30.88
N LYS A 30 -5.27 14.57 30.86
CA LYS A 30 -5.65 15.45 31.97
C LYS A 30 -6.34 14.72 33.11
N ARG A 31 -6.68 13.43 32.93
CA ARG A 31 -7.21 12.57 33.99
C ARG A 31 -6.08 12.06 34.90
N GLN A 32 -6.41 11.73 36.15
CA GLN A 32 -5.47 10.99 36.97
C GLN A 32 -5.24 9.59 36.42
N MET A 33 -3.99 9.24 36.23
CA MET A 33 -3.53 7.96 35.70
C MET A 33 -2.41 7.44 36.57
N THR A 34 -2.32 6.13 36.71
CA THR A 34 -1.15 5.48 37.30
C THR A 34 0.04 5.60 36.37
N PHE A 35 1.23 5.38 36.88
CA PHE A 35 2.44 5.38 36.05
C PHE A 35 2.36 4.32 34.92
N GLU A 36 1.86 3.12 35.24
CA GLU A 36 1.72 2.02 34.27
C GLU A 36 0.72 2.39 33.16
N GLU A 37 -0.43 2.95 33.51
CA GLU A 37 -1.42 3.42 32.52
C GLU A 37 -0.83 4.51 31.62
N CYS A 38 -0.02 5.40 32.15
CA CYS A 38 0.65 6.44 31.38
C CYS A 38 1.65 5.84 30.38
N VAL A 39 2.47 4.91 30.83
CA VAL A 39 3.45 4.23 29.97
C VAL A 39 2.76 3.44 28.84
N ASP A 40 1.70 2.71 29.16
CA ASP A 40 0.94 1.96 28.16
C ASP A 40 0.25 2.87 27.15
N PHE A 41 -0.27 4.00 27.60
CA PHE A 41 -0.87 5.01 26.73
C PHE A 41 0.16 5.59 25.77
N LEU A 42 1.33 5.98 26.27
CA LEU A 42 2.42 6.51 25.44
C LEU A 42 2.92 5.48 24.42
N ARG A 43 3.10 4.23 24.87
CA ARG A 43 3.51 3.14 23.97
C ARG A 43 2.51 2.97 22.84
N LYS A 44 1.22 2.82 23.14
CA LYS A 44 0.16 2.68 22.13
C LYS A 44 0.10 3.86 21.16
N HIS A 45 0.31 5.08 21.67
CA HIS A 45 0.34 6.26 20.83
C HIS A 45 1.52 6.21 19.85
N PHE A 46 2.74 5.99 20.34
CA PHE A 46 3.93 5.98 19.50
C PHE A 46 3.98 4.77 18.55
N ASP A 47 3.45 3.62 18.94
CA ASP A 47 3.32 2.44 18.07
C ASP A 47 2.36 2.70 16.89
N ALA A 48 1.40 3.62 17.05
CA ALA A 48 0.47 4.02 16.00
C ALA A 48 1.00 5.15 15.10
N VAL A 49 2.10 5.81 15.48
CA VAL A 49 2.67 6.91 14.69
C VAL A 49 3.40 6.38 13.48
N ILE A 50 2.94 6.75 12.31
CA ILE A 50 3.62 6.43 11.06
C ILE A 50 4.78 7.42 10.88
N PHE A 51 5.99 6.89 10.79
CA PHE A 51 7.18 7.64 10.47
C PHE A 51 7.72 7.20 9.10
N GLN A 52 7.68 8.11 8.15
CA GLN A 52 8.26 7.92 6.82
C GLN A 52 9.35 9.01 6.65
N PRO A 53 10.64 8.66 6.71
CA PRO A 53 11.70 9.61 6.45
C PRO A 53 11.58 10.08 5.01
N GLN A 54 11.82 11.37 4.79
CA GLN A 54 11.94 11.88 3.43
C GLN A 54 13.11 11.17 2.75
N ALA A 55 12.79 10.37 1.76
CA ALA A 55 13.79 9.80 0.87
C ALA A 55 14.34 10.93 -0.02
N GLY A 56 15.67 10.94 -0.25
CA GLY A 56 16.24 11.72 -1.32
C GLY A 56 15.74 11.23 -2.68
N ASP A 57 16.39 11.67 -3.76
CA ASP A 57 16.11 11.21 -5.13
C ASP A 57 16.37 9.70 -5.23
N ALA A 58 15.33 8.91 -4.94
CA ALA A 58 15.38 7.46 -5.07
C ALA A 58 14.98 7.08 -6.50
N ASN A 59 15.71 6.15 -7.12
CA ASN A 59 15.38 5.65 -8.44
C ASN A 59 14.21 4.64 -8.42
N ILE A 60 13.85 4.13 -7.25
CA ILE A 60 12.78 3.16 -7.06
C ILE A 60 11.82 3.71 -6.00
N HIS A 61 10.55 3.77 -6.36
CA HIS A 61 9.47 4.21 -5.49
C HIS A 61 8.50 3.05 -5.24
N ILE A 62 8.12 2.83 -3.98
CA ILE A 62 7.06 1.88 -3.61
C ILE A 62 5.90 2.72 -3.08
N LEU A 63 4.77 2.69 -3.79
CA LEU A 63 3.63 3.57 -3.56
C LEU A 63 2.33 2.77 -3.52
N GLY A 64 1.35 3.28 -2.80
CA GLY A 64 -0.02 2.82 -2.94
C GLY A 64 -0.64 3.31 -4.25
N ALA A 65 -1.66 2.62 -4.75
CA ALA A 65 -2.31 2.95 -6.02
C ALA A 65 -2.85 4.40 -6.06
N LEU A 66 -3.37 4.90 -4.93
CA LEU A 66 -3.86 6.28 -4.82
C LEU A 66 -2.72 7.31 -4.74
N GLU A 67 -1.60 6.93 -4.12
CA GLU A 67 -0.42 7.80 -4.00
C GLU A 67 0.29 7.98 -5.33
N ALA A 68 0.18 6.99 -6.21
CA ALA A 68 0.79 7.01 -7.54
C ALA A 68 0.00 7.87 -8.54
N GLU A 69 -1.27 8.20 -8.27
CA GLU A 69 -2.10 8.97 -9.21
C GLU A 69 -1.45 10.32 -9.59
N GLY A 70 -1.34 10.57 -10.88
CA GLY A 70 -0.77 11.82 -11.41
C GLY A 70 0.76 11.86 -11.44
N LEU A 71 1.44 10.80 -10.99
CA LEU A 71 2.88 10.64 -11.17
C LEU A 71 3.17 9.95 -12.52
N HIS A 72 4.42 10.05 -12.98
CA HIS A 72 4.86 9.39 -14.20
C HIS A 72 6.24 8.77 -13.97
N PHE A 73 6.39 7.53 -14.42
CA PHE A 73 7.61 6.73 -14.25
C PHE A 73 8.04 6.12 -15.57
N ASP A 74 9.33 5.80 -15.72
CA ASP A 74 9.85 5.10 -16.89
C ASP A 74 9.29 3.68 -16.99
N ALA A 75 9.19 2.99 -15.86
CA ALA A 75 8.63 1.65 -15.73
C ALA A 75 7.84 1.51 -14.43
N VAL A 76 6.74 0.76 -14.47
CA VAL A 76 5.86 0.53 -13.33
C VAL A 76 5.53 -0.94 -13.19
N TRP A 77 5.61 -1.45 -11.97
CA TRP A 77 5.13 -2.78 -11.63
C TRP A 77 3.96 -2.67 -10.65
N VAL A 78 2.77 -3.02 -11.10
CA VAL A 78 1.56 -3.03 -10.29
C VAL A 78 1.29 -4.46 -9.83
N SER A 79 1.46 -4.70 -8.54
CA SER A 79 1.24 -6.01 -7.92
C SER A 79 -0.15 -6.13 -7.31
N ASN A 80 -0.52 -7.36 -6.93
CA ASN A 80 -1.79 -7.69 -6.25
C ASN A 80 -3.05 -7.38 -7.08
N MET A 81 -2.97 -7.55 -8.40
CA MET A 81 -4.10 -7.34 -9.31
C MET A 81 -5.10 -8.50 -9.24
N THR A 82 -5.79 -8.58 -8.11
CA THR A 82 -6.81 -9.60 -7.82
C THR A 82 -8.22 -9.03 -7.95
N ASN A 83 -9.21 -9.90 -8.09
CA ASN A 83 -10.62 -9.53 -8.08
C ASN A 83 -11.06 -8.83 -6.78
N ASP A 84 -10.42 -9.15 -5.66
CA ASP A 84 -10.69 -8.51 -4.37
C ASP A 84 -10.20 -7.07 -4.30
N PHE A 85 -9.16 -6.74 -5.07
CA PHE A 85 -8.66 -5.38 -5.21
C PHE A 85 -9.49 -4.58 -6.23
N LEU A 86 -9.66 -5.11 -7.44
CA LEU A 86 -10.46 -4.51 -8.51
C LEU A 86 -11.22 -5.62 -9.28
N PRO A 87 -12.54 -5.49 -9.39
CA PRO A 87 -13.41 -4.40 -8.97
C PRO A 87 -13.69 -4.35 -7.46
N GLY A 88 -13.35 -5.42 -6.71
CA GLY A 88 -13.66 -5.54 -5.31
C GLY A 88 -15.11 -5.95 -5.06
N VAL A 89 -15.59 -5.73 -3.84
CA VAL A 89 -16.93 -6.11 -3.39
C VAL A 89 -17.75 -4.90 -2.94
N VAL A 90 -19.07 -5.01 -3.04
CA VAL A 90 -20.01 -4.01 -2.49
C VAL A 90 -19.78 -3.92 -0.98
N LYS A 91 -19.56 -2.70 -0.49
CA LYS A 91 -19.35 -2.41 0.93
C LYS A 91 -20.25 -1.26 1.36
N PHE A 92 -20.94 -1.48 2.47
CA PHE A 92 -21.75 -0.43 3.09
C PHE A 92 -21.08 0.05 4.38
N PRO A 93 -21.02 1.36 4.62
CA PRO A 93 -20.61 1.89 5.92
C PRO A 93 -21.57 1.40 7.01
N LEU A 94 -21.02 1.07 8.18
CA LEU A 94 -21.78 0.48 9.29
C LEU A 94 -22.97 1.33 9.78
N PHE A 95 -22.87 2.65 9.63
CA PHE A 95 -23.85 3.60 10.18
C PHE A 95 -24.73 4.27 9.13
N ILE A 96 -24.62 3.89 7.85
CA ILE A 96 -25.43 4.45 6.77
C ILE A 96 -26.29 3.34 6.18
N PRO A 97 -27.62 3.49 6.17
CA PRO A 97 -28.51 2.50 5.57
C PRO A 97 -28.20 2.26 4.08
N ALA A 98 -28.29 1.02 3.63
CA ALA A 98 -27.94 0.62 2.26
C ALA A 98 -28.74 1.38 1.18
N ASN A 99 -30.03 1.66 1.43
CA ASN A 99 -30.87 2.46 0.53
C ASN A 99 -30.34 3.87 0.34
N VAL A 100 -29.86 4.52 1.42
CA VAL A 100 -29.24 5.84 1.36
C VAL A 100 -27.94 5.80 0.59
N CYS A 101 -27.13 4.78 0.82
CA CYS A 101 -25.87 4.60 0.08
C CYS A 101 -26.13 4.49 -1.43
N SER A 102 -27.16 3.75 -1.84
CA SER A 102 -27.52 3.58 -3.25
C SER A 102 -28.14 4.83 -3.85
N GLU A 103 -29.02 5.52 -3.12
CA GLU A 103 -29.67 6.76 -3.56
C GLU A 103 -28.66 7.90 -3.79
N PHE A 104 -27.69 8.05 -2.91
CA PHE A 104 -26.64 9.07 -3.03
C PHE A 104 -25.38 8.60 -3.78
N HIS A 105 -25.42 7.41 -4.40
CA HIS A 105 -24.31 6.88 -5.19
C HIS A 105 -22.97 6.87 -4.43
N LEU A 106 -22.99 6.48 -3.15
CA LEU A 106 -21.77 6.43 -2.37
C LEU A 106 -20.77 5.39 -2.98
N PRO A 107 -19.48 5.65 -2.88
CA PRO A 107 -18.48 4.73 -3.40
C PRO A 107 -18.70 3.29 -2.92
N SER A 108 -18.57 2.32 -3.81
CA SER A 108 -18.76 0.88 -3.54
C SER A 108 -20.16 0.46 -3.07
N SER A 109 -21.18 1.30 -3.22
CA SER A 109 -22.55 0.99 -2.80
C SER A 109 -23.35 0.16 -3.81
N THR A 110 -22.97 0.15 -5.07
CA THR A 110 -23.62 -0.63 -6.13
C THR A 110 -22.58 -1.32 -7.02
N PHE A 111 -22.97 -2.40 -7.68
CA PHE A 111 -22.10 -3.12 -8.58
C PHE A 111 -21.62 -2.23 -9.75
N ASP A 112 -22.52 -1.43 -10.33
CA ASP A 112 -22.18 -0.52 -11.44
C ASP A 112 -21.14 0.52 -11.06
N LEU A 113 -21.24 1.06 -9.84
CA LEU A 113 -20.25 2.02 -9.34
C LEU A 113 -18.89 1.35 -9.10
N ILE A 114 -18.89 0.12 -8.59
CA ILE A 114 -17.66 -0.65 -8.40
C ILE A 114 -16.99 -0.90 -9.75
N GLN A 115 -17.74 -1.34 -10.76
CA GLN A 115 -17.21 -1.58 -12.10
C GLN A 115 -16.69 -0.30 -12.75
N THR A 116 -17.43 0.79 -12.68
CA THR A 116 -17.02 2.09 -13.21
C THR A 116 -15.73 2.57 -12.56
N ASN A 117 -15.64 2.45 -11.23
CA ASN A 117 -14.44 2.81 -10.48
C ASN A 117 -13.25 1.92 -10.84
N ALA A 118 -13.48 0.60 -11.04
CA ALA A 118 -12.42 -0.32 -11.42
C ALA A 118 -11.83 0.02 -12.79
N VAL A 119 -12.69 0.30 -13.79
CA VAL A 119 -12.25 0.73 -15.12
C VAL A 119 -11.48 2.04 -15.05
N SER A 120 -11.98 3.02 -14.30
CA SER A 120 -11.32 4.32 -14.11
C SER A 120 -9.95 4.16 -13.44
N THR A 121 -9.88 3.37 -12.36
CA THR A 121 -8.63 3.12 -11.66
C THR A 121 -7.61 2.39 -12.55
N LEU A 122 -8.06 1.39 -13.31
CA LEU A 122 -7.20 0.69 -14.25
C LEU A 122 -6.66 1.62 -15.34
N SER A 123 -7.48 2.53 -15.87
CA SER A 123 -7.03 3.53 -16.84
C SER A 123 -5.94 4.42 -16.26
N LYS A 124 -6.13 4.92 -15.05
CA LYS A 124 -5.13 5.74 -14.35
C LYS A 124 -3.82 4.98 -14.11
N LEU A 125 -3.92 3.71 -13.70
CA LEU A 125 -2.72 2.87 -13.52
C LEU A 125 -1.97 2.66 -14.84
N LYS A 126 -2.68 2.57 -15.97
CA LYS A 126 -2.08 2.45 -17.31
C LYS A 126 -1.42 3.74 -17.81
N GLU A 127 -1.72 4.87 -17.19
CA GLU A 127 -1.14 6.17 -17.53
C GLU A 127 0.11 6.51 -16.70
N LEU A 128 0.48 5.68 -15.71
CA LEU A 128 1.61 5.94 -14.81
C LEU A 128 2.98 5.86 -15.50
N GLY A 129 3.10 5.20 -16.64
CA GLY A 129 4.40 5.05 -17.30
C GLY A 129 4.33 4.44 -18.68
N GLY A 130 5.51 4.38 -19.33
CA GLY A 130 5.64 3.80 -20.67
C GLY A 130 5.72 2.27 -20.68
N ASP A 131 6.34 1.65 -19.68
CA ASP A 131 6.45 0.20 -19.53
C ASP A 131 5.75 -0.23 -18.24
N ILE A 132 4.60 -0.90 -18.38
CA ILE A 132 3.75 -1.24 -17.24
C ILE A 132 3.52 -2.74 -17.16
N HIS A 133 3.83 -3.31 -16.00
CA HIS A 133 3.64 -4.72 -15.69
C HIS A 133 2.56 -4.88 -14.61
N PHE A 134 1.59 -5.75 -14.86
CA PHE A 134 0.58 -6.14 -13.88
C PHE A 134 0.84 -7.58 -13.42
N SER A 135 0.72 -7.81 -12.12
CA SER A 135 0.89 -9.15 -11.55
C SER A 135 -0.07 -9.43 -10.41
N PHE A 136 -0.35 -10.69 -10.16
CA PHE A 136 -1.05 -11.16 -8.98
C PHE A 136 -0.45 -12.47 -8.50
N ALA A 137 -0.62 -12.79 -7.22
CA ALA A 137 -0.26 -14.08 -6.66
C ALA A 137 -1.43 -15.06 -6.84
N GLU A 138 -1.18 -16.27 -7.32
CA GLU A 138 -2.23 -17.31 -7.46
C GLU A 138 -2.74 -17.77 -6.10
N THR A 139 -1.90 -17.69 -5.07
CA THR A 139 -2.27 -18.06 -3.71
C THR A 139 -1.76 -17.01 -2.71
N ASN A 140 -2.55 -16.75 -1.69
CA ASN A 140 -2.18 -15.91 -0.57
C ASN A 140 -2.60 -16.62 0.73
N ASP A 141 -1.66 -16.90 1.64
CA ASP A 141 -1.88 -17.65 2.87
C ASP A 141 -2.64 -18.97 2.66
N GLY A 142 -2.29 -19.69 1.58
CA GLY A 142 -2.91 -20.97 1.20
C GLY A 142 -4.31 -20.88 0.58
N ARG A 143 -4.81 -19.66 0.34
CA ARG A 143 -6.08 -19.42 -0.36
C ARG A 143 -5.81 -19.06 -1.81
N GLU A 144 -6.54 -19.68 -2.73
CA GLU A 144 -6.50 -19.30 -4.14
C GLU A 144 -6.99 -17.87 -4.31
N GLN A 145 -6.28 -17.11 -5.14
CA GLN A 145 -6.66 -15.76 -5.52
C GLN A 145 -7.19 -15.76 -6.95
N ILE A 146 -8.24 -14.99 -7.17
CA ILE A 146 -8.82 -14.81 -8.50
C ILE A 146 -8.19 -13.58 -9.13
N ALA A 147 -7.68 -13.74 -10.35
CA ALA A 147 -7.14 -12.63 -11.12
C ALA A 147 -8.19 -11.55 -11.34
N MET A 148 -7.76 -10.30 -11.46
CA MET A 148 -8.62 -9.20 -11.87
C MET A 148 -9.23 -9.47 -13.25
N PRO A 149 -10.57 -9.44 -13.38
CA PRO A 149 -11.25 -9.89 -14.61
C PRO A 149 -11.09 -8.92 -15.82
N LEU A 150 -10.59 -7.70 -15.60
CA LEU A 150 -10.38 -6.69 -16.66
C LEU A 150 -8.98 -6.79 -17.32
N LEU A 151 -8.18 -7.76 -16.93
CA LEU A 151 -6.84 -8.01 -17.45
C LEU A 151 -6.70 -9.49 -17.82
N ASP A 152 -6.09 -9.75 -18.97
CA ASP A 152 -5.67 -11.09 -19.35
C ASP A 152 -4.26 -11.34 -18.84
N PHE A 153 -4.07 -12.40 -18.05
CA PHE A 153 -2.78 -12.74 -17.46
C PHE A 153 -2.18 -13.95 -18.17
N GLU A 154 -0.93 -13.80 -18.62
CA GLU A 154 -0.15 -14.91 -19.14
C GLU A 154 0.54 -15.68 -18.00
N PRO A 155 0.71 -17.02 -18.14
CA PRO A 155 1.48 -17.77 -17.16
C PRO A 155 2.92 -17.25 -17.09
N CYS A 156 3.42 -17.04 -15.88
CA CYS A 156 4.83 -16.72 -15.69
C CYS A 156 5.67 -17.94 -16.11
N VAL A 157 6.61 -17.72 -17.03
CA VAL A 157 7.57 -18.77 -17.41
C VAL A 157 8.57 -18.93 -16.27
N GLU A 158 8.57 -20.09 -15.63
CA GLU A 158 9.31 -20.40 -14.39
C GLU A 158 10.86 -20.32 -14.47
N ASN A 159 11.46 -19.85 -15.55
CA ASN A 159 12.88 -20.03 -15.80
C ASN A 159 13.67 -18.79 -16.19
N THR A 160 13.49 -17.70 -15.49
CA THR A 160 14.59 -16.71 -15.48
C THR A 160 15.33 -16.88 -14.15
N PRO A 161 16.54 -17.46 -14.13
CA PRO A 161 17.35 -17.42 -12.93
C PRO A 161 17.60 -15.93 -12.65
N ILE A 162 17.05 -15.47 -11.53
CA ILE A 162 17.30 -14.11 -11.06
C ILE A 162 18.80 -14.03 -10.83
N ALA A 163 19.44 -13.12 -11.55
CA ALA A 163 20.88 -12.97 -11.52
C ALA A 163 21.38 -12.67 -10.11
N PRO A 164 22.63 -13.05 -9.76
CA PRO A 164 23.17 -12.96 -8.38
C PRO A 164 23.25 -11.57 -7.76
N GLN A 165 22.76 -10.54 -8.41
CA GLN A 165 22.72 -9.17 -7.87
C GLN A 165 21.73 -8.97 -6.71
N GLU A 166 20.87 -9.93 -6.43
CA GLU A 166 19.92 -9.89 -5.31
C GLU A 166 20.54 -10.01 -3.92
N ARG A 167 21.82 -10.32 -3.81
CA ARG A 167 22.46 -10.46 -2.49
C ARG A 167 22.59 -9.16 -1.70
N ALA A 168 22.32 -8.01 -2.29
CA ALA A 168 22.39 -6.71 -1.60
C ALA A 168 21.11 -6.32 -0.84
N LEU A 169 19.98 -7.01 -1.07
CA LEU A 169 18.71 -6.74 -0.40
C LEU A 169 18.37 -7.73 0.74
N THR A 170 19.24 -8.66 1.05
CA THR A 170 19.00 -9.73 2.04
C THR A 170 19.33 -9.30 3.47
N THR A 171 18.82 -8.20 3.96
CA THR A 171 18.83 -7.89 5.39
C THR A 171 17.43 -7.77 6.01
N VAL A 172 16.40 -8.18 5.30
CA VAL A 172 15.11 -8.44 5.92
C VAL A 172 15.01 -9.93 6.16
N ASN A 173 15.11 -10.33 7.43
CA ASN A 173 14.86 -11.69 7.89
C ASN A 173 13.39 -12.05 7.63
N ASP A 174 13.07 -12.42 6.41
CA ASP A 174 11.78 -13.00 6.09
C ASP A 174 11.96 -14.49 5.83
N THR A 175 11.92 -15.26 6.93
CA THR A 175 12.05 -16.73 6.93
C THR A 175 10.77 -17.44 6.49
N CYS A 176 9.76 -16.73 6.00
CA CYS A 176 8.46 -17.28 5.61
C CYS A 176 7.88 -16.64 4.36
N ALA A 177 8.62 -16.56 3.26
CA ALA A 177 7.99 -16.28 1.97
C ALA A 177 7.71 -17.62 1.25
N PRO A 178 6.45 -18.07 1.11
CA PRO A 178 6.12 -19.08 0.13
C PRO A 178 6.49 -18.53 -1.26
N ARG A 179 7.09 -19.37 -2.10
CA ARG A 179 7.45 -19.00 -3.48
C ARG A 179 6.20 -18.51 -4.21
N LEU A 180 6.10 -17.21 -4.39
CA LEU A 180 5.03 -16.59 -5.14
C LEU A 180 5.18 -16.97 -6.62
N LYS A 181 4.21 -17.71 -7.15
CA LYS A 181 4.05 -17.89 -8.58
C LYS A 181 3.35 -16.64 -9.11
N ASN A 182 4.10 -15.72 -9.69
CA ASN A 182 3.55 -14.51 -10.28
C ASN A 182 3.17 -14.77 -11.74
N ARG A 183 2.01 -14.28 -12.14
CA ARG A 183 1.65 -14.13 -13.56
C ARG A 183 1.84 -12.65 -13.91
N ALA A 184 2.57 -12.39 -14.97
CA ALA A 184 2.84 -11.04 -15.44
C ALA A 184 2.35 -10.87 -16.89
N ILE A 185 1.73 -9.73 -17.17
CA ILE A 185 1.37 -9.34 -18.55
C ILE A 185 2.30 -8.24 -19.00
N LYS A 186 2.82 -8.39 -20.21
CA LYS A 186 3.45 -7.32 -20.94
C LYS A 186 2.42 -6.76 -21.93
N GLN A 187 1.83 -5.62 -21.67
CA GLN A 187 1.00 -4.95 -22.66
C GLN A 187 1.91 -4.22 -23.64
N GLY A 188 2.07 -4.79 -24.84
CA GLY A 188 2.63 -4.07 -25.96
C GLY A 188 1.69 -2.91 -26.34
N VAL A 189 2.21 -1.71 -26.38
CA VAL A 189 1.53 -0.56 -26.96
C VAL A 189 1.31 -0.88 -28.44
N GLN A 190 0.06 -1.11 -28.84
CA GLN A 190 -0.29 -1.05 -30.25
C GLN A 190 -0.38 0.43 -30.62
N THR A 191 0.56 0.85 -31.46
CA THR A 191 0.55 2.13 -32.19
C THR A 191 -0.64 2.22 -33.12
#